data_ae30e1b3957d8fd5b2fde84b2ef021d7
#
_entry.id   ae30e1b3957d8fd5b2fde84b2ef021d7
#
_cell.length_a   1.000
_cell.length_b   1.000
_cell.length_c   1.000
_cell.angle_alpha   90.00
_cell.angle_beta   90.00
_cell.angle_gamma   90.00
#
_symmetry.space_group_name_H-M   'P 1'
#
loop_
_entity.id
_entity.type
_entity.pdbx_description
1 polymer ?
#
loop_
_entity_poly.entity_id
_entity_poly.type
_entity_poly.pdbx_seq_one_letter_code
_entity_poly.pdbx_strand_id
1 'polypeptide(L)'
;MKIFNFIFTDPYLAFLFICICFIIIYGIYHLIFKNKGSWSSYYFTDIKSRDAPYRKKKQQTIKAPRPDSKGETECRRVLQEIFNRPFDKIRPDFLRNNVTSDEFSKRNLEIDCYNAELRLGVEADGKQHAEYIPFFHKNREAFRNQQYRDEIKKMLCEKNGITLINVPHTVEVPDIKNYLIKELRKKGFIEK
;
A
#
# COMPACT_ATOMS: atom_id res chain seq x y z
N MET A 1 -3.71 27.81 -40.25
CA MET A 1 -4.30 28.92 -39.44
C MET A 1 -5.69 29.38 -39.91
N LYS A 2 -6.11 29.23 -41.20
CA LYS A 2 -7.42 29.64 -41.70
C LYS A 2 -8.61 28.74 -41.33
N ILE A 3 -8.38 27.43 -41.08
CA ILE A 3 -9.43 26.45 -40.75
C ILE A 3 -9.89 26.62 -39.26
N PHE A 4 -9.01 27.03 -38.37
CA PHE A 4 -9.34 27.24 -36.96
C PHE A 4 -10.28 28.42 -36.74
N ASN A 5 -10.13 29.49 -37.50
CA ASN A 5 -11.00 30.66 -37.39
C ASN A 5 -12.43 30.39 -37.91
N PHE A 6 -12.60 29.46 -38.85
CA PHE A 6 -13.93 29.16 -39.45
C PHE A 6 -14.81 28.35 -38.44
N ILE A 7 -14.20 27.49 -37.63
CA ILE A 7 -14.94 26.66 -36.63
C ILE A 7 -15.48 27.51 -35.48
N PHE A 8 -14.81 28.61 -35.11
CA PHE A 8 -15.23 29.45 -33.98
C PHE A 8 -16.13 30.65 -34.37
N THR A 9 -16.34 30.89 -35.66
CA THR A 9 -17.27 31.94 -36.12
C THR A 9 -18.72 31.46 -36.19
N ASP A 10 -18.93 30.14 -36.30
CA ASP A 10 -20.28 29.55 -36.26
C ASP A 10 -20.52 28.87 -34.91
N PRO A 11 -21.46 29.34 -34.07
CA PRO A 11 -21.73 28.80 -32.76
C PRO A 11 -22.15 27.31 -32.79
N TYR A 12 -22.77 26.88 -33.89
CA TYR A 12 -23.16 25.47 -34.06
C TYR A 12 -21.97 24.57 -34.33
N LEU A 13 -21.04 25.00 -35.20
CA LEU A 13 -19.80 24.26 -35.46
C LEU A 13 -18.88 24.22 -34.24
N ALA A 14 -18.80 25.30 -33.47
CA ALA A 14 -18.04 25.34 -32.22
C ALA A 14 -18.59 24.35 -31.18
N PHE A 15 -19.93 24.30 -31.02
CA PHE A 15 -20.59 23.34 -30.13
C PHE A 15 -20.31 21.88 -30.54
N LEU A 16 -20.43 21.61 -31.83
CA LEU A 16 -20.18 20.25 -32.39
C LEU A 16 -18.73 19.81 -32.16
N PHE A 17 -17.77 20.73 -32.33
CA PHE A 17 -16.36 20.49 -32.06
C PHE A 17 -16.10 20.18 -30.57
N ILE A 18 -16.73 20.92 -29.66
CA ILE A 18 -16.65 20.69 -28.23
C ILE A 18 -17.20 19.30 -27.88
N CYS A 19 -18.36 18.92 -28.43
CA CYS A 19 -18.94 17.60 -28.22
C CYS A 19 -18.02 16.46 -28.68
N ILE A 20 -17.39 16.61 -29.85
CA ILE A 20 -16.43 15.62 -30.37
C ILE A 20 -15.21 15.51 -29.45
N CYS A 21 -14.68 16.63 -28.95
CA CYS A 21 -13.58 16.63 -28.00
C CYS A 21 -13.95 15.89 -26.70
N PHE A 22 -15.16 16.13 -26.18
CA PHE A 22 -15.65 15.40 -25.00
C PHE A 22 -15.77 13.89 -25.23
N ILE A 23 -16.27 13.47 -26.39
CA ILE A 23 -16.38 12.05 -26.75
C ILE A 23 -14.99 11.40 -26.84
N ILE A 24 -14.01 12.09 -27.44
CA ILE A 24 -12.64 11.61 -27.55
C ILE A 24 -11.99 11.51 -26.17
N ILE A 25 -12.12 12.54 -25.33
CA ILE A 25 -11.58 12.56 -23.96
C ILE A 25 -12.23 11.45 -23.13
N TYR A 26 -13.55 11.27 -23.23
CA TYR A 26 -14.27 10.18 -22.55
C TYR A 26 -13.81 8.81 -23.04
N GLY A 27 -13.61 8.62 -24.34
CA GLY A 27 -13.08 7.39 -24.93
C GLY A 27 -11.67 7.07 -24.43
N ILE A 28 -10.78 8.05 -24.40
CA ILE A 28 -9.41 7.92 -23.88
C ILE A 28 -9.46 7.62 -22.38
N TYR A 29 -10.28 8.34 -21.62
CA TYR A 29 -10.50 8.08 -20.20
C TYR A 29 -10.98 6.65 -19.98
N HIS A 30 -11.96 6.19 -20.74
CA HIS A 30 -12.50 4.84 -20.63
C HIS A 30 -11.50 3.76 -21.02
N LEU A 31 -10.65 3.98 -22.04
CA LEU A 31 -9.55 3.08 -22.42
C LEU A 31 -8.48 2.99 -21.33
N ILE A 32 -8.08 4.13 -20.76
CA ILE A 32 -7.06 4.18 -19.71
C ILE A 32 -7.58 3.58 -18.40
N PHE A 33 -8.84 3.84 -18.03
CA PHE A 33 -9.41 3.39 -16.77
C PHE A 33 -10.09 2.02 -16.85
N LYS A 34 -10.59 1.59 -18.02
CA LYS A 34 -11.08 0.22 -18.22
C LYS A 34 -9.96 -0.82 -18.06
N ASN A 35 -8.74 -0.48 -18.45
CA ASN A 35 -7.57 -1.33 -18.18
C ASN A 35 -7.14 -1.31 -16.70
N LYS A 36 -7.50 -0.26 -15.92
CA LYS A 36 -7.32 -0.24 -14.46
C LYS A 36 -8.46 -0.94 -13.71
N GLY A 37 -9.65 -1.02 -14.29
CA GLY A 37 -10.85 -1.62 -13.68
C GLY A 37 -10.86 -3.14 -13.63
N SER A 38 -10.02 -3.83 -14.38
CA SER A 38 -9.89 -5.30 -14.30
C SER A 38 -9.31 -5.80 -12.97
N TRP A 39 -8.63 -4.93 -12.21
CA TRP A 39 -8.09 -5.26 -10.89
C TRP A 39 -9.15 -5.16 -9.76
N SER A 40 -10.12 -4.27 -9.90
CA SER A 40 -11.18 -4.07 -8.89
C SER A 40 -12.24 -5.18 -8.92
N SER A 41 -12.52 -5.78 -10.08
CA SER A 41 -13.53 -6.83 -10.21
C SER A 41 -13.11 -8.16 -9.56
N TYR A 42 -11.81 -8.45 -9.50
CA TYR A 42 -11.28 -9.65 -8.83
C TYR A 42 -11.48 -9.62 -7.32
N TYR A 43 -11.58 -8.44 -6.72
CA TYR A 43 -11.71 -8.29 -5.26
C TYR A 43 -13.15 -8.34 -4.76
N PHE A 44 -14.15 -8.17 -5.63
CA PHE A 44 -15.54 -8.01 -5.20
C PHE A 44 -16.43 -9.27 -5.36
N THR A 45 -15.99 -10.28 -6.10
CA THR A 45 -16.81 -11.48 -6.36
C THR A 45 -16.72 -12.58 -5.32
N ASP A 46 -15.75 -12.50 -4.38
CA ASP A 46 -15.49 -13.58 -3.41
C ASP A 46 -16.18 -13.40 -2.04
N ILE A 47 -17.09 -12.41 -1.90
CA ILE A 47 -17.85 -12.22 -0.65
C ILE A 47 -19.04 -13.16 -0.51
N LYS A 48 -19.41 -13.92 -1.54
CA LYS A 48 -20.65 -14.74 -1.58
C LYS A 48 -20.52 -16.22 -1.25
N SER A 49 -19.35 -16.75 -0.93
CA SER A 49 -19.21 -18.18 -0.60
C SER A 49 -18.81 -18.40 0.87
N ARG A 50 -19.67 -17.96 1.81
CA ARG A 50 -19.43 -18.14 3.26
C ARG A 50 -20.13 -19.32 3.90
N ASP A 51 -20.52 -20.34 3.17
CA ASP A 51 -21.18 -21.52 3.73
C ASP A 51 -20.40 -22.81 3.43
N ALA A 52 -19.12 -22.84 3.82
CA ALA A 52 -18.37 -24.08 3.90
C ALA A 52 -18.25 -24.56 5.34
N PRO A 53 -18.48 -25.87 5.63
CA PRO A 53 -18.50 -26.37 7.00
C PRO A 53 -17.14 -26.22 7.67
N TYR A 54 -17.17 -25.74 8.93
CA TYR A 54 -16.03 -25.52 9.82
C TYR A 54 -15.16 -26.79 9.96
N ARG A 55 -14.03 -26.82 9.28
CA ARG A 55 -13.01 -27.87 9.40
C ARG A 55 -12.12 -27.52 10.61
N LYS A 56 -12.16 -28.36 11.68
CA LYS A 56 -11.31 -28.21 12.87
C LYS A 56 -9.85 -27.94 12.48
N LYS A 57 -9.35 -26.75 12.80
CA LYS A 57 -7.96 -26.36 12.58
C LYS A 57 -7.04 -27.25 13.44
N LYS A 58 -6.08 -27.97 12.83
CA LYS A 58 -4.91 -28.50 13.53
C LYS A 58 -4.27 -27.38 14.34
N GLN A 59 -4.03 -27.60 15.63
CA GLN A 59 -3.27 -26.68 16.48
C GLN A 59 -1.91 -26.41 15.83
N GLN A 60 -1.76 -25.22 15.28
CA GLN A 60 -0.46 -24.76 14.78
C GLN A 60 0.39 -24.41 16.00
N THR A 61 1.54 -25.04 16.11
CA THR A 61 2.59 -24.60 17.03
C THR A 61 2.88 -23.12 16.79
N ILE A 62 2.58 -22.28 17.77
CA ILE A 62 2.85 -20.85 17.74
C ILE A 62 4.37 -20.70 17.70
N LYS A 63 4.93 -20.47 16.51
CA LYS A 63 6.34 -20.07 16.39
C LYS A 63 6.50 -18.73 17.11
N ALA A 64 7.53 -18.65 17.96
CA ALA A 64 7.90 -17.39 18.60
C ALA A 64 7.97 -16.25 17.58
N PRO A 65 7.53 -15.05 17.94
CA PRO A 65 7.62 -13.90 17.04
C PRO A 65 9.10 -13.70 16.62
N ARG A 66 9.31 -13.38 15.35
CA ARG A 66 10.66 -13.06 14.86
C ARG A 66 11.16 -11.82 15.62
N PRO A 67 12.39 -11.82 16.13
CA PRO A 67 12.96 -10.63 16.76
C PRO A 67 13.02 -9.47 15.77
N ASP A 68 12.88 -8.25 16.26
CA ASP A 68 12.99 -7.04 15.46
C ASP A 68 14.39 -6.91 14.85
N SER A 69 14.45 -6.41 13.62
CA SER A 69 15.72 -5.99 13.01
C SER A 69 16.24 -4.72 13.70
N LYS A 70 17.51 -4.39 13.47
CA LYS A 70 18.09 -3.14 14.00
C LYS A 70 17.31 -1.91 13.55
N GLY A 71 16.87 -1.89 12.30
CA GLY A 71 16.05 -0.81 11.75
C GLY A 71 14.68 -0.71 12.41
N GLU A 72 13.97 -1.83 12.57
CA GLU A 72 12.67 -1.87 13.27
C GLU A 72 12.81 -1.40 14.73
N THR A 73 13.85 -1.86 15.43
CA THR A 73 14.13 -1.43 16.81
C THR A 73 14.37 0.06 16.91
N GLU A 74 15.18 0.63 16.00
CA GLU A 74 15.47 2.06 16.00
C GLU A 74 14.25 2.90 15.60
N CYS A 75 13.49 2.49 14.60
CA CYS A 75 12.21 3.14 14.26
C CYS A 75 11.30 3.23 15.47
N ARG A 76 11.11 2.12 16.18
CA ARG A 76 10.26 2.06 17.38
C ARG A 76 10.76 2.98 18.47
N ARG A 77 12.06 2.95 18.76
CA ARG A 77 12.69 3.81 19.77
C ARG A 77 12.45 5.29 19.47
N VAL A 78 12.71 5.71 18.23
CA VAL A 78 12.54 7.08 17.80
C VAL A 78 11.10 7.55 17.88
N LEU A 79 10.15 6.71 17.42
CA LEU A 79 8.72 7.03 17.48
C LEU A 79 8.23 7.17 18.92
N GLN A 80 8.66 6.26 19.81
CA GLN A 80 8.34 6.35 21.24
C GLN A 80 8.93 7.61 21.88
N GLU A 81 10.15 8.00 21.51
CA GLU A 81 10.78 9.22 21.97
C GLU A 81 10.01 10.48 21.52
N ILE A 82 9.57 10.53 20.24
CA ILE A 82 8.87 11.70 19.68
C ILE A 82 7.45 11.84 20.25
N PHE A 83 6.70 10.75 20.33
CA PHE A 83 5.27 10.81 20.66
C PHE A 83 4.95 10.49 22.11
N ASN A 84 5.93 9.99 22.88
CA ASN A 84 5.73 9.46 24.23
C ASN A 84 4.57 8.45 24.32
N ARG A 85 4.46 7.56 23.33
CA ARG A 85 3.41 6.57 23.17
C ARG A 85 3.99 5.24 22.69
N PRO A 86 3.35 4.09 23.00
CA PRO A 86 3.78 2.80 22.51
C PRO A 86 3.55 2.66 21.00
N PHE A 87 4.47 1.97 20.36
CA PHE A 87 4.34 1.54 18.97
C PHE A 87 4.60 0.04 18.90
N ASP A 88 3.58 -0.73 18.57
CA ASP A 88 3.63 -2.18 18.61
C ASP A 88 3.76 -2.78 17.20
N LYS A 89 4.39 -3.94 17.12
CA LYS A 89 4.36 -4.78 15.92
C LYS A 89 3.04 -5.53 15.91
N ILE A 90 2.20 -5.28 14.91
CA ILE A 90 0.85 -5.82 14.85
C ILE A 90 0.49 -6.40 13.49
N ARG A 91 -0.54 -7.24 13.49
CA ARG A 91 -1.20 -7.78 12.29
C ARG A 91 -2.70 -7.49 12.36
N PRO A 92 -3.10 -6.26 12.10
CA PRO A 92 -4.49 -5.84 12.28
C PRO A 92 -5.42 -6.48 11.26
N ASP A 93 -6.71 -6.60 11.63
CA ASP A 93 -7.71 -7.24 10.76
C ASP A 93 -7.96 -6.49 9.45
N PHE A 94 -7.78 -5.17 9.43
CA PHE A 94 -7.91 -4.38 8.21
C PHE A 94 -6.82 -4.68 7.17
N LEU A 95 -5.71 -5.31 7.56
CA LEU A 95 -4.65 -5.77 6.66
C LEU A 95 -4.80 -7.24 6.25
N ARG A 96 -6.03 -7.75 6.24
CA ARG A 96 -6.29 -9.11 5.79
C ARG A 96 -5.97 -9.25 4.32
N ASN A 97 -5.03 -10.14 4.01
CA ASN A 97 -4.70 -10.50 2.63
C ASN A 97 -5.63 -11.63 2.16
N ASN A 98 -6.62 -11.28 1.33
CA ASN A 98 -7.58 -12.25 0.78
C ASN A 98 -7.13 -12.85 -0.56
N VAL A 99 -5.96 -12.47 -1.06
CA VAL A 99 -5.60 -12.65 -2.48
C VAL A 99 -4.81 -13.92 -2.76
N THR A 100 -4.28 -14.57 -1.74
CA THR A 100 -3.44 -15.74 -1.98
C THR A 100 -4.11 -17.02 -1.46
N SER A 101 -4.16 -18.05 -2.31
CA SER A 101 -4.68 -19.38 -2.01
C SER A 101 -3.80 -20.17 -1.04
N ASP A 102 -2.60 -19.68 -0.77
CA ASP A 102 -1.61 -20.33 0.10
C ASP A 102 -1.96 -20.15 1.58
N GLU A 103 -1.90 -21.23 2.35
CA GLU A 103 -2.22 -21.25 3.77
C GLU A 103 -1.31 -20.32 4.60
N PHE A 104 -0.12 -20.01 4.09
CA PHE A 104 0.82 -19.04 4.67
C PHE A 104 0.42 -17.57 4.48
N SER A 105 -0.35 -17.30 3.47
CA SER A 105 -0.81 -15.95 3.09
C SER A 105 -2.17 -15.58 3.67
N LYS A 106 -2.81 -16.48 4.40
CA LYS A 106 -4.05 -16.21 5.16
C LYS A 106 -3.83 -15.38 6.41
N ARG A 107 -2.57 -15.06 6.76
CA ARG A 107 -2.27 -14.17 7.87
C ARG A 107 -2.41 -12.73 7.42
N ASN A 108 -2.96 -11.89 8.30
CA ASN A 108 -2.95 -10.45 8.08
C ASN A 108 -1.51 -9.96 7.86
N LEU A 109 -1.36 -8.95 6.99
CA LEU A 109 -0.07 -8.32 6.79
C LEU A 109 0.37 -7.62 8.08
N GLU A 110 1.68 -7.56 8.30
CA GLU A 110 2.28 -7.01 9.52
C GLU A 110 2.67 -5.55 9.31
N ILE A 111 2.53 -4.73 10.35
CA ILE A 111 3.14 -3.41 10.46
C ILE A 111 4.15 -3.48 11.62
N ASP A 112 5.39 -3.03 11.37
CA ASP A 112 6.50 -3.16 12.33
C ASP A 112 6.34 -2.25 13.55
N CYS A 113 5.87 -1.03 13.34
CA CYS A 113 5.62 -0.04 14.39
C CYS A 113 4.27 0.64 14.11
N TYR A 114 3.28 0.40 14.96
CA TYR A 114 1.93 0.95 14.79
C TYR A 114 1.40 1.58 16.06
N ASN A 115 0.76 2.74 15.92
CA ASN A 115 -0.02 3.36 16.98
C ASN A 115 -1.42 3.68 16.43
N ALA A 116 -2.45 3.11 17.07
CA ALA A 116 -3.84 3.22 16.63
C ALA A 116 -4.42 4.63 16.84
N GLU A 117 -4.05 5.30 17.94
CA GLU A 117 -4.56 6.63 18.28
C GLU A 117 -4.06 7.68 17.30
N LEU A 118 -2.80 7.58 16.89
CA LEU A 118 -2.19 8.44 15.87
C LEU A 118 -2.56 8.03 14.45
N ARG A 119 -3.13 6.83 14.25
CA ARG A 119 -3.35 6.25 12.92
C ARG A 119 -2.08 6.25 12.07
N LEU A 120 -0.97 5.93 12.72
CA LEU A 120 0.37 5.99 12.14
C LEU A 120 1.00 4.61 12.18
N GLY A 121 1.47 4.15 11.03
CA GLY A 121 2.30 2.97 10.85
C GLY A 121 3.67 3.34 10.28
N VAL A 122 4.72 2.67 10.73
CA VAL A 122 6.08 2.81 10.19
C VAL A 122 6.66 1.43 9.94
N GLU A 123 7.34 1.27 8.81
CA GLU A 123 8.02 0.05 8.39
C GLU A 123 9.49 0.34 8.09
N ALA A 124 10.37 -0.58 8.48
CA ALA A 124 11.77 -0.53 8.10
C ALA A 124 12.04 -1.55 6.99
N ASP A 125 12.06 -1.07 5.73
CA ASP A 125 12.23 -1.94 4.57
C ASP A 125 13.64 -2.52 4.49
N GLY A 126 13.76 -3.83 4.40
CA GLY A 126 15.03 -4.49 4.09
C GLY A 126 15.35 -4.45 2.59
N LYS A 127 16.60 -4.73 2.21
CA LYS A 127 17.02 -4.81 0.80
C LYS A 127 16.15 -5.72 -0.06
N GLN A 128 15.61 -6.80 0.53
CA GLN A 128 14.74 -7.75 -0.13
C GLN A 128 13.42 -7.14 -0.65
N HIS A 129 13.01 -5.99 -0.16
CA HIS A 129 11.82 -5.29 -0.67
C HIS A 129 12.10 -4.52 -1.97
N ALA A 130 13.34 -4.06 -2.16
CA ALA A 130 13.74 -3.27 -3.33
C ALA A 130 14.35 -4.12 -4.45
N GLU A 131 15.08 -5.18 -4.10
CA GLU A 131 15.88 -5.98 -5.04
C GLU A 131 15.60 -7.47 -4.91
N TYR A 132 15.66 -8.17 -6.04
CA TYR A 132 15.62 -9.62 -6.04
C TYR A 132 16.94 -10.18 -5.48
N ILE A 133 16.87 -10.77 -4.30
CA ILE A 133 18.02 -11.42 -3.64
C ILE A 133 17.74 -12.92 -3.53
N PRO A 134 18.50 -13.81 -4.21
CA PRO A 134 18.25 -15.26 -4.23
C PRO A 134 18.21 -15.89 -2.84
N PHE A 135 18.96 -15.35 -1.88
CA PHE A 135 18.97 -15.82 -0.50
C PHE A 135 17.61 -15.61 0.21
N PHE A 136 16.91 -14.51 -0.07
CA PHE A 136 15.61 -14.19 0.55
C PHE A 136 14.42 -14.64 -0.30
N HIS A 137 14.61 -14.72 -1.63
CA HIS A 137 13.56 -15.06 -2.56
C HIS A 137 13.84 -16.40 -3.21
N LYS A 138 12.95 -17.35 -2.97
CA LYS A 138 13.06 -18.71 -3.55
C LYS A 138 13.11 -18.66 -5.08
N ASN A 139 12.40 -17.72 -5.68
CA ASN A 139 12.36 -17.44 -7.13
C ASN A 139 11.88 -16.00 -7.38
N ARG A 140 11.89 -15.57 -8.66
CA ARG A 140 11.42 -14.24 -9.07
C ARG A 140 9.91 -14.04 -8.80
N GLU A 141 9.13 -15.10 -8.80
CA GLU A 141 7.70 -15.06 -8.48
C GLU A 141 7.49 -14.71 -7.00
N ALA A 142 8.26 -15.29 -6.09
CA ALA A 142 8.23 -14.94 -4.66
C ALA A 142 8.55 -13.46 -4.42
N PHE A 143 9.48 -12.89 -5.19
CA PHE A 143 9.79 -11.46 -5.14
C PHE A 143 8.62 -10.60 -5.61
N ARG A 144 7.99 -10.95 -6.76
CA ARG A 144 6.80 -10.24 -7.25
C ARG A 144 5.65 -10.31 -6.25
N ASN A 145 5.45 -11.47 -5.63
CA ASN A 145 4.43 -11.68 -4.61
C ASN A 145 4.70 -10.83 -3.35
N GLN A 146 5.97 -10.57 -3.03
CA GLN A 146 6.33 -9.65 -1.94
C GLN A 146 5.99 -8.21 -2.32
N GLN A 147 6.43 -7.73 -3.48
CA GLN A 147 6.10 -6.38 -3.96
C GLN A 147 4.58 -6.15 -4.01
N TYR A 148 3.83 -7.14 -4.48
CA TYR A 148 2.38 -7.09 -4.51
C TYR A 148 1.77 -6.95 -3.11
N ARG A 149 2.27 -7.68 -2.11
CA ARG A 149 1.82 -7.53 -0.71
C ARG A 149 2.12 -6.15 -0.14
N ASP A 150 3.27 -5.58 -0.49
CA ASP A 150 3.67 -4.24 -0.05
C ASP A 150 2.73 -3.17 -0.64
N GLU A 151 2.35 -3.30 -1.91
CA GLU A 151 1.36 -2.41 -2.55
C GLU A 151 -0.05 -2.56 -1.93
N ILE A 152 -0.52 -3.79 -1.69
CA ILE A 152 -1.81 -4.02 -1.01
C ILE A 152 -1.81 -3.42 0.39
N LYS A 153 -0.70 -3.56 1.14
CA LYS A 153 -0.58 -2.99 2.47
C LYS A 153 -0.75 -1.48 2.44
N LYS A 154 -0.07 -0.78 1.54
CA LYS A 154 -0.21 0.68 1.35
C LYS A 154 -1.66 1.07 1.05
N MET A 155 -2.28 0.40 0.08
CA MET A 155 -3.67 0.66 -0.32
C MET A 155 -4.65 0.42 0.84
N LEU A 156 -4.48 -0.66 1.60
CA LEU A 156 -5.35 -0.97 2.74
C LEU A 156 -5.16 0.01 3.90
N CYS A 157 -3.93 0.45 4.18
CA CYS A 157 -3.67 1.50 5.15
C CYS A 157 -4.37 2.81 4.75
N GLU A 158 -4.18 3.26 3.51
CA GLU A 158 -4.81 4.47 2.98
C GLU A 158 -6.33 4.40 3.05
N LYS A 159 -6.94 3.29 2.60
CA LYS A 159 -8.39 3.06 2.67
C LYS A 159 -8.95 3.13 4.10
N ASN A 160 -8.16 2.75 5.09
CA ASN A 160 -8.54 2.81 6.50
C ASN A 160 -8.09 4.10 7.19
N GLY A 161 -7.62 5.11 6.44
CA GLY A 161 -7.19 6.39 6.99
C GLY A 161 -5.95 6.29 7.89
N ILE A 162 -5.06 5.32 7.58
CA ILE A 162 -3.81 5.12 8.31
C ILE A 162 -2.67 5.61 7.44
N THR A 163 -1.85 6.49 7.99
CA THR A 163 -0.62 6.94 7.34
C THR A 163 0.46 5.89 7.53
N LEU A 164 0.95 5.30 6.45
CA LEU A 164 2.08 4.38 6.46
C LEU A 164 3.33 5.11 5.96
N ILE A 165 4.40 5.08 6.75
CA ILE A 165 5.72 5.61 6.41
C ILE A 165 6.67 4.44 6.25
N ASN A 166 7.32 4.34 5.09
CA ASN A 166 8.36 3.35 4.85
C ASN A 166 9.73 4.01 5.00
N VAL A 167 10.59 3.40 5.81
CA VAL A 167 12.01 3.76 5.93
C VAL A 167 12.79 2.82 5.00
N PRO A 168 13.30 3.31 3.87
CA PRO A 168 13.99 2.46 2.90
C PRO A 168 15.32 1.95 3.46
N HIS A 169 15.75 0.78 2.99
CA HIS A 169 17.01 0.15 3.41
C HIS A 169 18.26 0.99 3.13
N THR A 170 18.14 2.01 2.30
CA THR A 170 19.24 2.97 2.01
C THR A 170 19.47 3.97 3.13
N VAL A 171 18.53 4.08 4.08
CA VAL A 171 18.70 4.91 5.29
C VAL A 171 19.41 4.06 6.33
N GLU A 172 20.61 4.47 6.70
CA GLU A 172 21.37 3.80 7.75
C GLU A 172 20.73 3.98 9.13
N VAL A 173 20.97 3.04 10.04
CA VAL A 173 20.35 3.04 11.37
C VAL A 173 20.56 4.37 12.13
N PRO A 174 21.74 5.00 12.12
CA PRO A 174 21.93 6.31 12.76
C PRO A 174 21.10 7.45 12.17
N ASP A 175 20.73 7.33 10.89
CA ASP A 175 20.01 8.38 10.15
C ASP A 175 18.49 8.23 10.21
N ILE A 176 17.99 7.11 10.75
CA ILE A 176 16.55 6.82 10.85
C ILE A 176 15.82 7.95 11.59
N LYS A 177 16.39 8.49 12.67
CA LYS A 177 15.77 9.57 13.43
C LYS A 177 15.53 10.82 12.56
N ASN A 178 16.54 11.25 11.83
CA ASN A 178 16.45 12.42 10.95
C ASN A 178 15.46 12.18 9.80
N TYR A 179 15.48 10.99 9.22
CA TYR A 179 14.55 10.59 8.18
C TYR A 179 13.10 10.61 8.68
N LEU A 180 12.82 10.00 9.83
CA LEU A 180 11.48 9.96 10.41
C LEU A 180 10.97 11.36 10.77
N ILE A 181 11.79 12.21 11.39
CA ILE A 181 11.42 13.59 11.69
C ILE A 181 10.99 14.33 10.40
N LYS A 182 11.77 14.18 9.33
CA LYS A 182 11.45 14.81 8.04
C LYS A 182 10.11 14.31 7.47
N GLU A 183 9.88 13.00 7.45
CA GLU A 183 8.65 12.43 6.91
C GLU A 183 7.43 12.73 7.80
N LEU A 184 7.59 12.73 9.13
CA LEU A 184 6.53 13.07 10.06
C LEU A 184 6.10 14.55 9.92
N ARG A 185 7.05 15.47 9.72
CA ARG A 185 6.76 16.88 9.41
C ARG A 185 6.00 17.03 8.10
N LYS A 186 6.46 16.34 7.06
CA LYS A 186 5.81 16.35 5.75
C LYS A 186 4.37 15.83 5.81
N LYS A 187 4.10 14.89 6.69
CA LYS A 187 2.77 14.30 6.90
C LYS A 187 1.92 15.06 7.95
N GLY A 188 2.47 16.07 8.61
CA GLY A 188 1.75 16.91 9.57
C GLY A 188 1.57 16.28 10.96
N PHE A 189 2.37 15.29 11.33
CA PHE A 189 2.32 14.69 12.67
C PHE A 189 3.09 15.48 13.73
N ILE A 190 4.07 16.26 13.31
CA ILE A 190 4.87 17.13 14.17
C ILE A 190 5.07 18.49 13.51
N GLU A 191 5.27 19.53 14.31
CA GLU A 191 5.49 20.88 13.82
C GLU A 191 6.79 21.01 13.01
N LYS A 192 6.82 22.03 12.12
CA LYS A 192 7.95 22.32 11.24
C LYS A 192 9.18 22.80 12.01
#